data_4d51dae3fab1060a6db9448a685345dd
#
_entry.id   4d51dae3fab1060a6db9448a685345dd
#
_cell.length_a   1.000
_cell.length_b   1.000
_cell.length_c   1.000
_cell.angle_alpha   90.00
_cell.angle_beta   90.00
_cell.angle_gamma   90.00
#
_symmetry.space_group_name_H-M   'P 1'
#
loop_
_entity.id
_entity.type
_entity.pdbx_description
1 polymer ?
#
loop_
_entity_poly.entity_id
_entity_poly.type
_entity_poly.pdbx_seq_one_letter_code
_entity_poly.pdbx_strand_id
1 'polypeptide(L)'
;MQRLAWESVKKEVMNDKLWRKVVSGEKAMVAQLGLSKDCVVPLHHHESEQISVVLQGAMKFELEGRELIVRGGEVLVIPSNLPHSALAIEDSTVIEVFSPIRHDWLNGTDNYLRK
;
A
#
# COMPACT_ATOMS: atom_id res chain seq x y z
N MET A 1 -20.94 1.43 13.11
CA MET A 1 -20.98 0.93 11.71
C MET A 1 -20.89 2.10 10.74
N GLN A 2 -20.05 1.96 9.72
CA GLN A 2 -19.86 3.00 8.71
C GLN A 2 -19.95 2.40 7.32
N ARG A 3 -20.53 3.16 6.39
CA ARG A 3 -20.57 2.82 4.98
C ARG A 3 -20.03 4.02 4.21
N LEU A 4 -18.96 3.80 3.45
CA LEU A 4 -18.26 4.85 2.72
C LEU A 4 -18.10 4.46 1.26
N ALA A 5 -18.12 5.47 0.38
CA ALA A 5 -17.73 5.28 -1.02
C ALA A 5 -16.31 5.80 -1.19
N TRP A 6 -15.48 5.12 -1.98
CA TRP A 6 -14.10 5.59 -2.22
C TRP A 6 -14.05 7.02 -2.72
N GLU A 7 -15.01 7.43 -3.56
CA GLU A 7 -15.04 8.79 -4.09
C GLU A 7 -15.24 9.87 -3.01
N SER A 8 -15.81 9.51 -1.86
CA SER A 8 -16.00 10.45 -0.75
C SER A 8 -14.88 10.39 0.28
N VAL A 9 -13.93 9.47 0.11
CA VAL A 9 -12.76 9.39 0.99
C VAL A 9 -11.70 10.37 0.49
N LYS A 10 -11.13 11.13 1.43
CA LYS A 10 -10.11 12.14 1.10
C LYS A 10 -8.90 11.49 0.43
N LYS A 11 -8.51 12.06 -0.72
CA LYS A 11 -7.32 11.64 -1.44
C LYS A 11 -6.10 12.36 -0.85
N GLU A 12 -5.12 11.60 -0.38
CA GLU A 12 -3.85 12.12 0.08
C GLU A 12 -2.82 11.96 -1.04
N VAL A 13 -2.26 13.07 -1.51
CA VAL A 13 -1.16 13.03 -2.48
C VAL A 13 0.14 12.95 -1.69
N MET A 14 0.82 11.81 -1.77
CA MET A 14 2.04 11.56 -1.01
C MET A 14 3.27 12.15 -1.69
N ASN A 15 3.31 12.00 -3.02
CA ASN A 15 4.34 12.57 -3.89
C ASN A 15 3.78 12.61 -5.32
N ASP A 16 4.59 12.97 -6.31
CA ASP A 16 4.13 13.12 -7.69
C ASP A 16 3.73 11.80 -8.36
N LYS A 17 4.03 10.64 -7.75
CA LYS A 17 3.74 9.32 -8.32
C LYS A 17 2.87 8.45 -7.43
N LEU A 18 2.48 8.94 -6.24
CA LEU A 18 1.74 8.15 -5.27
C LEU A 18 0.63 8.96 -4.62
N TRP A 19 -0.59 8.46 -4.70
CA TRP A 19 -1.69 8.94 -3.88
C TRP A 19 -2.35 7.76 -3.16
N ARG A 20 -3.06 8.06 -2.10
CA ARG A 20 -3.80 7.05 -1.36
C ARG A 20 -5.09 7.59 -0.77
N LYS A 21 -6.02 6.68 -0.52
CA LYS A 21 -7.25 6.92 0.25
C LYS A 21 -7.30 5.87 1.33
N VAL A 22 -7.53 6.25 2.57
CA VAL A 22 -7.45 5.35 3.72
C VAL A 22 -8.79 5.30 4.46
N VAL A 23 -9.24 4.09 4.76
CA VAL A 23 -10.38 3.85 5.63
C VAL A 23 -9.91 2.91 6.74
N SER A 24 -10.05 3.35 7.99
CA SER A 24 -9.60 2.56 9.13
C SER A 24 -10.77 2.09 9.98
N GLY A 25 -10.78 0.80 10.29
CA GLY A 25 -11.56 0.26 11.37
C GLY A 25 -10.76 0.31 12.65
N GLU A 26 -11.21 -0.42 13.66
CA GLU A 26 -10.52 -0.49 14.95
C GLU A 26 -9.32 -1.44 14.92
N LYS A 27 -9.43 -2.57 14.24
CA LYS A 27 -8.42 -3.63 14.22
C LYS A 27 -7.75 -3.83 12.88
N ALA A 28 -8.30 -3.26 11.82
CA ALA A 28 -7.79 -3.38 10.47
C ALA A 28 -8.08 -2.10 9.70
N MET A 29 -7.27 -1.84 8.69
CA MET A 29 -7.48 -0.71 7.79
C MET A 29 -7.30 -1.16 6.35
N VAL A 30 -7.94 -0.43 5.45
CA VAL A 30 -7.83 -0.66 4.03
C VAL A 30 -7.48 0.65 3.34
N ALA A 31 -6.63 0.58 2.34
CA ALA A 31 -6.25 1.75 1.56
C ALA A 31 -6.33 1.44 0.07
N GLN A 32 -6.72 2.44 -0.70
CA GLN A 32 -6.64 2.40 -2.14
C GLN A 32 -5.45 3.27 -2.55
N LEU A 33 -4.53 2.71 -3.33
CA LEU A 33 -3.33 3.41 -3.78
C LEU A 33 -3.33 3.51 -5.30
N GLY A 34 -2.96 4.70 -5.80
CA GLY A 34 -2.61 4.89 -7.19
C GLY A 34 -1.11 5.14 -7.27
N LEU A 35 -0.41 4.30 -8.04
CA LEU A 35 1.03 4.41 -8.23
C LEU A 35 1.31 4.56 -9.72
N SER A 36 1.98 5.64 -10.09
CA SER A 36 2.43 5.82 -11.47
C SER A 36 3.66 4.96 -11.72
N LYS A 37 3.87 4.59 -12.98
CA LYS A 37 5.07 3.86 -13.39
C LYS A 37 6.32 4.49 -12.79
N ASP A 38 7.23 3.65 -12.32
CA ASP A 38 8.49 3.99 -11.68
C ASP A 38 8.36 4.51 -10.24
N CYS A 39 7.15 4.54 -9.68
CA CYS A 39 6.98 4.87 -8.27
C CYS A 39 7.67 3.82 -7.40
N VAL A 40 8.51 4.28 -6.49
CA VAL A 40 9.26 3.43 -5.56
C VAL A 40 8.67 3.56 -4.17
N VAL A 41 8.37 2.43 -3.54
CA VAL A 41 8.10 2.34 -2.11
C VAL A 41 9.38 1.80 -1.47
N PRO A 42 10.12 2.64 -0.72
CA PRO A 42 11.42 2.24 -0.16
C PRO A 42 11.32 1.06 0.81
N LEU A 43 12.44 0.38 1.01
CA LEU A 43 12.56 -0.71 1.96
C LEU A 43 12.10 -0.26 3.34
N HIS A 44 11.18 -0.99 3.93
CA HIS A 44 10.61 -0.71 5.24
C HIS A 44 10.02 -2.00 5.84
N HIS A 45 9.70 -1.95 7.10
CA HIS A 45 8.94 -3.01 7.77
C HIS A 45 7.98 -2.38 8.79
N HIS A 46 6.98 -3.15 9.18
CA HIS A 46 5.98 -2.71 10.15
C HIS A 46 5.34 -3.92 10.83
N GLU A 47 4.77 -3.69 12.00
CA GLU A 47 4.11 -4.73 12.77
C GLU A 47 2.92 -5.33 12.04
N SER A 48 2.18 -4.51 11.30
CA SER A 48 0.99 -4.96 10.59
C SER A 48 1.32 -6.04 9.57
N GLU A 49 0.51 -7.10 9.57
CA GLU A 49 0.42 -7.98 8.41
C GLU A 49 -0.16 -7.17 7.26
N GLN A 50 0.33 -7.38 6.06
CA GLN A 50 -0.12 -6.64 4.88
C GLN A 50 -0.62 -7.61 3.83
N ILE A 51 -1.78 -7.30 3.25
CA ILE A 51 -2.29 -8.02 2.09
C ILE A 51 -2.42 -7.00 0.96
N SER A 52 -1.62 -7.20 -0.09
CA SER A 52 -1.60 -6.32 -1.26
C SER A 52 -2.39 -6.96 -2.38
N VAL A 53 -3.45 -6.28 -2.81
CA VAL A 53 -4.33 -6.74 -3.89
C VAL A 53 -4.11 -5.82 -5.09
N VAL A 54 -3.45 -6.33 -6.12
CA VAL A 54 -3.24 -5.54 -7.34
C VAL A 54 -4.49 -5.64 -8.20
N LEU A 55 -5.16 -4.51 -8.41
CA LEU A 55 -6.37 -4.45 -9.24
C LEU A 55 -6.02 -4.28 -10.71
N GLN A 56 -5.07 -3.41 -11.01
CA GLN A 56 -4.60 -3.12 -12.36
C GLN A 56 -3.11 -2.83 -12.30
N GLY A 57 -2.41 -3.14 -13.39
CA GLY A 57 -1.00 -2.83 -13.52
C GLY A 57 -0.10 -3.98 -13.06
N ALA A 58 1.10 -3.64 -12.63
CA ALA A 58 2.09 -4.61 -12.18
C ALA A 58 3.02 -3.97 -11.16
N MET A 59 3.19 -4.64 -10.03
CA MET A 59 4.08 -4.22 -8.96
C MET A 59 5.18 -5.26 -8.78
N LYS A 60 6.42 -4.79 -8.65
CA LYS A 60 7.55 -5.66 -8.32
C LYS A 60 7.86 -5.47 -6.83
N PHE A 61 7.71 -6.53 -6.05
CA PHE A 61 8.05 -6.54 -4.63
C PHE A 61 9.39 -7.22 -4.42
N GLU A 62 10.19 -6.69 -3.52
CA GLU A 62 11.43 -7.34 -3.07
C GLU A 62 11.30 -7.67 -1.60
N LEU A 63 11.44 -8.95 -1.25
CA LEU A 63 11.39 -9.45 0.11
C LEU A 63 12.11 -10.80 0.17
N GLU A 64 12.79 -11.06 1.29
CA GLU A 64 13.54 -12.30 1.52
C GLU A 64 14.55 -12.61 0.39
N GLY A 65 15.19 -11.57 -0.16
CA GLY A 65 16.16 -11.74 -1.24
C GLY A 65 15.55 -12.18 -2.57
N ARG A 66 14.24 -12.05 -2.73
CA ARG A 66 13.50 -12.46 -3.93
C ARG A 66 12.75 -11.27 -4.52
N GLU A 67 12.59 -11.32 -5.84
CA GLU A 67 11.71 -10.40 -6.55
C GLU A 67 10.45 -11.14 -6.96
N LEU A 68 9.30 -10.55 -6.67
CA LEU A 68 8.00 -11.09 -7.06
C LEU A 68 7.25 -10.03 -7.84
N ILE A 69 6.79 -10.37 -9.05
CA ILE A 69 5.93 -9.48 -9.83
C ILE A 69 4.49 -9.91 -9.57
N VAL A 70 3.69 -8.98 -9.04
CA VAL A 70 2.28 -9.19 -8.75
C VAL A 70 1.48 -8.33 -9.73
N ARG A 71 0.66 -8.98 -10.55
CA ARG A 71 -0.10 -8.32 -11.62
C ARG A 71 -1.58 -8.19 -11.25
N GLY A 72 -2.28 -7.41 -12.03
CA GLY A 72 -3.73 -7.24 -11.84
C GLY A 72 -4.45 -8.58 -11.67
N GLY A 73 -5.24 -8.69 -10.61
CA GLY A 73 -5.93 -9.91 -10.24
C GLY A 73 -5.17 -10.81 -9.29
N GLU A 74 -3.95 -10.45 -8.91
CA GLU A 74 -3.12 -11.25 -8.00
C GLU A 74 -3.00 -10.58 -6.64
N VAL A 75 -2.67 -11.39 -5.62
CA VAL A 75 -2.62 -10.98 -4.22
C VAL A 75 -1.32 -11.47 -3.62
N LEU A 76 -0.67 -10.60 -2.84
CA LEU A 76 0.53 -10.93 -2.07
C LEU A 76 0.27 -10.73 -0.59
N VAL A 77 0.59 -11.73 0.23
CA VAL A 77 0.53 -11.62 1.68
C VAL A 77 1.93 -11.39 2.21
N ILE A 78 2.14 -10.30 2.95
CA ILE A 78 3.43 -9.94 3.54
C ILE A 78 3.31 -10.10 5.06
N PRO A 79 4.07 -11.03 5.65
CA PRO A 79 4.03 -11.26 7.10
C PRO A 79 4.44 -10.03 7.91
N SER A 80 3.99 -9.99 9.16
CA SER A 80 4.37 -8.99 10.16
C SER A 80 5.90 -8.85 10.22
N ASN A 81 6.38 -7.61 10.21
CA ASN A 81 7.79 -7.24 10.37
C ASN A 81 8.76 -7.72 9.27
N LEU A 82 8.25 -8.31 8.20
CA LEU A 82 9.11 -8.72 7.09
C LEU A 82 9.51 -7.49 6.26
N PRO A 83 10.83 -7.17 6.15
CA PRO A 83 11.26 -6.05 5.33
C PRO A 83 10.89 -6.24 3.87
N HIS A 84 10.37 -5.20 3.24
CA HIS A 84 9.96 -5.24 1.84
C HIS A 84 10.03 -3.87 1.19
N SER A 85 10.15 -3.88 -0.13
CA SER A 85 10.08 -2.70 -0.98
C SER A 85 9.24 -3.02 -2.20
N ALA A 86 8.82 -1.99 -2.92
CA ALA A 86 8.01 -2.17 -4.11
C ALA A 86 8.34 -1.14 -5.19
N LEU A 87 8.13 -1.53 -6.44
CA LEU A 87 8.30 -0.67 -7.60
C LEU A 87 7.10 -0.88 -8.53
N ALA A 88 6.45 0.21 -8.92
CA ALA A 88 5.40 0.13 -9.94
C ALA A 88 6.08 -0.02 -11.31
N ILE A 89 5.92 -1.20 -11.93
CA ILE A 89 6.48 -1.47 -13.26
C ILE A 89 5.68 -0.74 -14.33
N GLU A 90 4.40 -0.55 -14.08
CA GLU A 90 3.48 0.23 -14.89
C GLU A 90 2.50 0.96 -13.97
N ASP A 91 1.69 1.85 -14.50
CA ASP A 91 0.67 2.53 -13.71
C ASP A 91 -0.22 1.49 -13.05
N SER A 92 -0.37 1.57 -11.74
CA SER A 92 -1.03 0.52 -10.96
C SER A 92 -2.04 1.08 -9.97
N THR A 93 -3.10 0.29 -9.75
CA THR A 93 -4.07 0.53 -8.69
C THR A 93 -4.03 -0.68 -7.77
N VAL A 94 -3.81 -0.41 -6.48
CA VAL A 94 -3.60 -1.45 -5.48
C VAL A 94 -4.49 -1.19 -4.27
N ILE A 95 -5.06 -2.27 -3.72
CA ILE A 95 -5.72 -2.23 -2.42
C ILE A 95 -4.76 -2.84 -1.41
N GLU A 96 -4.49 -2.11 -0.33
CA GLU A 96 -3.66 -2.57 0.77
C GLU A 96 -4.52 -2.79 2.00
N VAL A 97 -4.38 -3.95 2.64
CA VAL A 97 -5.06 -4.26 3.90
C VAL A 97 -3.99 -4.45 4.96
N PHE A 98 -4.17 -3.80 6.11
CA PHE A 98 -3.25 -3.89 7.25
C PHE A 98 -3.98 -4.30 8.52
N SER A 99 -3.40 -5.21 9.29
CA SER A 99 -3.87 -5.55 10.63
C SER A 99 -2.66 -5.91 11.51
N PRO A 100 -2.50 -5.29 12.69
CA PRO A 100 -3.27 -4.17 13.22
C PRO A 100 -3.13 -2.90 12.36
N ILE A 101 -3.88 -1.87 12.71
CA ILE A 101 -3.89 -0.63 11.93
C ILE A 101 -2.52 0.06 11.94
N ARG A 102 -2.23 0.81 10.87
CA ARG A 102 -0.99 1.57 10.70
C ARG A 102 -1.17 2.97 11.31
N HIS A 103 -0.77 3.13 12.57
CA HIS A 103 -0.87 4.42 13.25
C HIS A 103 -0.04 5.50 12.57
N ASP A 104 1.13 5.14 12.00
CA ASP A 104 1.98 6.07 11.27
C ASP A 104 1.27 6.64 10.04
N TRP A 105 0.42 5.87 9.39
CA TRP A 105 -0.38 6.35 8.25
C TRP A 105 -1.49 7.30 8.73
N LEU A 106 -2.11 6.99 9.87
CA LEU A 106 -3.21 7.80 10.40
C LEU A 106 -2.74 9.12 10.97
N ASN A 107 -1.55 9.17 11.56
CA ASN A 107 -1.02 10.39 12.18
C ASN A 107 0.03 11.13 11.33
N GLY A 108 0.29 10.64 10.12
CA GLY A 108 1.15 11.34 9.17
C GLY A 108 2.64 11.23 9.45
N THR A 109 3.08 10.19 10.16
CA THR A 109 4.51 9.99 10.49
C THR A 109 5.21 8.98 9.57
N ASP A 110 4.57 8.52 8.52
CA ASP A 110 5.13 7.60 7.53
C ASP A 110 6.01 8.35 6.50
N ASN A 111 7.13 8.89 6.97
CA ASN A 111 7.97 9.79 6.17
C ASN A 111 8.56 9.14 4.91
N TYR A 112 8.72 7.83 4.88
CA TYR A 112 9.29 7.13 3.73
C TYR A 112 8.43 7.24 2.47
N LEU A 113 7.15 7.56 2.59
CA LEU A 113 6.23 7.77 1.46
C LEU A 113 6.08 9.24 1.08
N ARG A 114 6.56 10.16 1.91
CA ARG A 114 6.30 11.60 1.78
C ARG A 114 7.48 12.36 1.17
N LYS A 115 8.07 11.83 0.12
CA LYS A 115 9.22 12.46 -0.51
C LYS A 115 8.93 13.00 -1.88
#